data_595ae916ae3c3ffe89b82b89afcefb8f
#
_entry.id   595ae916ae3c3ffe89b82b89afcefb8f
#
_cell.length_a   1.000
_cell.length_b   1.000
_cell.length_c   1.000
_cell.angle_alpha   90.00
_cell.angle_beta   90.00
_cell.angle_gamma   90.00
#
_symmetry.space_group_name_H-M   'P 1'
#
loop_
_entity.id
_entity.type
_entity.pdbx_description
1 polymer ?
#
loop_
_entity_poly.entity_id
_entity_poly.type
_entity_poly.pdbx_seq_one_letter_code
_entity_poly.pdbx_strand_id
1 'polypeptide(L)'
;MRPYIDEELSIGDYVLTGGELGAAVILDAVVRLLPGVLGNQHSSVDESHGRGGTLEYPQFTRPAEFRGVPVPAVLQGGDHKRVARWRRWQALRRTRERRPDLFARLSLTDKELAELDGEAP
;
A
#
# COMPACT_ATOMS: atom_id res chain seq x y z
N MET A 1 -17.88 29.82 12.48
CA MET A 1 -17.74 29.59 11.03
C MET A 1 -16.76 30.65 10.51
N ARG A 2 -15.60 30.28 10.00
CA ARG A 2 -14.62 31.22 9.47
C ARG A 2 -15.05 31.57 8.04
N PRO A 3 -15.35 32.83 7.69
CA PRO A 3 -16.02 33.20 6.44
C PRO A 3 -15.17 32.96 5.17
N TYR A 4 -13.94 32.49 5.31
CA TYR A 4 -12.99 32.32 4.20
C TYR A 4 -12.36 30.91 4.16
N ILE A 5 -12.91 29.94 4.92
CA ILE A 5 -12.40 28.57 5.01
C ILE A 5 -13.54 27.62 4.78
N ASP A 6 -13.42 26.78 3.76
CA ASP A 6 -14.44 25.79 3.41
C ASP A 6 -14.28 24.54 4.28
N GLU A 7 -13.02 24.11 4.54
CA GLU A 7 -12.71 22.88 5.27
C GLU A 7 -11.39 22.98 6.04
N GLU A 8 -11.30 22.28 7.17
CA GLU A 8 -10.06 22.09 7.93
C GLU A 8 -9.68 20.61 7.87
N LEU A 9 -8.45 20.30 7.40
CA LEU A 9 -7.93 18.94 7.27
C LEU A 9 -6.77 18.71 8.24
N SER A 10 -6.79 17.59 8.95
CA SER A 10 -5.67 17.11 9.74
C SER A 10 -4.93 16.00 8.98
N ILE A 11 -3.59 16.03 9.00
CA ILE A 11 -2.72 14.99 8.46
C ILE A 11 -2.15 14.06 9.55
N GLY A 12 -2.50 14.30 10.82
CA GLY A 12 -2.08 13.47 11.96
C GLY A 12 -2.14 14.20 13.30
N ASP A 13 -1.99 13.44 14.39
CA ASP A 13 -2.06 13.94 15.77
C ASP A 13 -0.69 14.47 16.23
N TYR A 14 -0.17 15.47 15.56
CA TYR A 14 1.07 16.16 15.89
C TYR A 14 1.00 17.63 15.46
N VAL A 15 1.89 18.46 16.03
CA VAL A 15 1.96 19.89 15.73
C VAL A 15 3.13 20.15 14.80
N LEU A 16 2.88 20.88 13.72
CA LEU A 16 3.90 21.40 12.80
C LEU A 16 4.17 22.87 13.08
N THR A 17 5.37 23.35 12.73
CA THR A 17 5.76 24.76 12.87
C THR A 17 4.91 25.68 12.00
N GLY A 18 4.44 25.17 10.84
CA GLY A 18 3.57 25.87 9.89
C GLY A 18 2.77 24.90 9.04
N GLY A 19 1.88 25.41 8.22
CA GLY A 19 0.99 24.61 7.38
C GLY A 19 1.59 24.12 6.05
N GLU A 20 2.81 24.55 5.69
CA GLU A 20 3.40 24.35 4.37
C GLU A 20 3.64 22.87 4.08
N LEU A 21 4.16 22.12 5.07
CA LEU A 21 4.41 20.69 4.92
C LEU A 21 3.10 19.90 4.86
N GLY A 22 2.10 20.29 5.67
CA GLY A 22 0.77 19.69 5.62
C GLY A 22 0.11 19.90 4.25
N ALA A 23 0.17 21.11 3.73
CA ALA A 23 -0.34 21.43 2.40
C ALA A 23 0.41 20.65 1.29
N ALA A 24 1.72 20.51 1.39
CA ALA A 24 2.52 19.74 0.44
C ALA A 24 2.13 18.24 0.44
N VAL A 25 1.93 17.65 1.62
CA VAL A 25 1.49 16.24 1.75
C VAL A 25 0.12 16.04 1.10
N ILE A 26 -0.84 16.92 1.38
CA ILE A 26 -2.18 16.85 0.79
C ILE A 26 -2.11 17.02 -0.73
N LEU A 27 -1.34 18.01 -1.19
CA LEU A 27 -1.17 18.27 -2.62
C LEU A 27 -0.58 17.07 -3.35
N ASP A 28 0.50 16.47 -2.84
CA ASP A 28 1.14 15.29 -3.43
C ASP A 28 0.17 14.12 -3.47
N ALA A 29 -0.53 13.84 -2.36
CA ALA A 29 -1.49 12.75 -2.26
C ALA A 29 -2.65 12.88 -3.28
N VAL A 30 -3.09 14.09 -3.58
CA VAL A 30 -4.20 14.37 -4.51
C VAL A 30 -3.72 14.40 -5.95
N VAL A 31 -2.65 15.16 -6.24
CA VAL A 31 -2.17 15.42 -7.61
C VAL A 31 -1.70 14.14 -8.28
N ARG A 32 -1.09 13.22 -7.54
CA ARG A 32 -0.68 11.91 -8.07
C ARG A 32 -1.83 11.03 -8.58
N LEU A 33 -3.08 11.32 -8.18
CA LEU A 33 -4.28 10.61 -8.66
C LEU A 33 -4.78 11.15 -10.00
N LEU A 34 -4.28 12.30 -10.45
CA LEU A 34 -4.67 12.87 -11.74
C LEU A 34 -4.05 12.08 -12.90
N PRO A 35 -4.80 11.87 -14.00
CA PRO A 35 -4.28 11.19 -15.17
C PRO A 35 -3.02 11.87 -15.72
N GLY A 36 -1.98 11.08 -16.02
CA GLY A 36 -0.73 11.58 -16.62
C GLY A 36 0.29 12.18 -15.65
N VAL A 37 -0.02 12.31 -14.37
CA VAL A 37 0.94 12.80 -13.36
C VAL A 37 1.97 11.74 -12.99
N LEU A 38 1.53 10.49 -12.78
CA LEU A 38 2.45 9.37 -12.58
C LEU A 38 2.86 8.79 -13.94
N GLY A 39 4.15 8.52 -14.12
CA GLY A 39 4.69 7.94 -15.34
C GLY A 39 4.17 6.52 -15.65
N ASN A 40 3.66 5.81 -14.64
CA ASN A 40 3.00 4.52 -14.80
C ASN A 40 1.59 4.59 -14.19
N GLN A 41 0.58 4.57 -15.05
CA GLN A 41 -0.84 4.64 -14.64
C GLN A 41 -1.29 3.42 -13.80
N HIS A 42 -0.56 2.30 -13.86
CA HIS A 42 -0.87 1.11 -13.06
C HIS A 42 -0.31 1.17 -11.63
N SER A 43 0.62 2.11 -11.34
CA SER A 43 1.23 2.23 -10.00
C SER A 43 0.20 2.50 -8.91
N SER A 44 -0.81 3.33 -9.18
CA SER A 44 -1.83 3.71 -8.19
C SER A 44 -2.87 2.61 -7.90
N VAL A 45 -2.91 1.54 -8.70
CA VAL A 45 -3.92 0.47 -8.53
C VAL A 45 -3.50 -0.52 -7.45
N ASP A 46 -2.22 -0.84 -7.35
CA ASP A 46 -1.66 -1.85 -6.44
C ASP A 46 -1.11 -1.26 -5.14
N GLU A 47 -1.15 0.05 -4.99
CA GLU A 47 -0.66 0.77 -3.80
C GLU A 47 -1.60 0.61 -2.59
N SER A 48 -1.05 0.91 -1.41
CA SER A 48 -1.85 1.01 -0.18
C SER A 48 -3.00 2.01 -0.37
N HIS A 49 -4.18 1.63 0.08
CA HIS A 49 -5.43 2.39 -0.10
C HIS A 49 -5.94 2.49 -1.56
N GLY A 50 -5.34 1.75 -2.49
CA GLY A 50 -5.86 1.58 -3.85
C GLY A 50 -7.19 0.82 -3.90
N ARG A 51 -7.68 0.53 -5.11
CA ARG A 51 -8.99 -0.13 -5.32
C ARG A 51 -9.15 -1.47 -4.60
N GLY A 52 -8.06 -2.15 -4.26
CA GLY A 52 -8.08 -3.42 -3.53
C GLY A 52 -8.35 -3.30 -2.04
N GLY A 53 -8.33 -2.09 -1.46
CA GLY A 53 -8.57 -1.84 -0.03
C GLY A 53 -7.52 -2.45 0.91
N THR A 54 -6.41 -2.96 0.39
CA THR A 54 -5.31 -3.54 1.15
C THR A 54 -4.14 -2.58 1.29
N LEU A 55 -3.25 -2.85 2.25
CA LEU A 55 -1.91 -2.29 2.23
C LEU A 55 -1.09 -2.93 1.11
N GLU A 56 -0.12 -2.19 0.59
CA GLU A 56 0.80 -2.69 -0.41
C GLU A 56 1.69 -3.80 0.14
N TYR A 57 2.01 -4.77 -0.71
CA TYR A 57 2.99 -5.82 -0.43
C TYR A 57 4.42 -5.26 -0.33
N PRO A 58 5.40 -5.98 0.28
CA PRO A 58 6.77 -5.51 0.39
C PRO A 58 7.42 -5.32 -0.99
N GLN A 59 8.00 -4.15 -1.21
CA GLN A 59 8.83 -3.87 -2.38
C GLN A 59 10.29 -4.16 -2.05
N PHE A 60 11.01 -4.72 -3.02
CA PHE A 60 12.43 -5.05 -2.89
C PHE A 60 13.23 -4.34 -3.98
N THR A 61 14.40 -3.83 -3.60
CA THR A 61 15.34 -3.18 -4.50
C THR A 61 16.54 -4.09 -4.76
N ARG A 62 17.35 -3.76 -5.75
CA ARG A 62 18.67 -4.39 -5.95
C ARG A 62 19.66 -3.99 -4.85
N PRO A 63 20.64 -4.83 -4.53
CA PRO A 63 20.95 -6.15 -5.07
C PRO A 63 20.00 -7.26 -4.59
N ALA A 64 20.09 -8.47 -5.19
CA ALA A 64 19.28 -9.64 -4.83
C ALA A 64 19.53 -10.15 -3.40
N GLU A 65 20.65 -9.77 -2.81
CA GLU A 65 20.99 -10.01 -1.40
C GLU A 65 21.68 -8.79 -0.82
N PHE A 66 21.29 -8.38 0.37
CA PHE A 66 21.93 -7.29 1.09
C PHE A 66 22.18 -7.69 2.55
N ARG A 67 23.46 -7.67 2.96
CA ARG A 67 23.93 -8.02 4.31
C ARG A 67 23.41 -9.38 4.81
N GLY A 68 23.45 -10.39 3.94
CA GLY A 68 23.00 -11.75 4.26
C GLY A 68 21.48 -11.94 4.24
N VAL A 69 20.72 -10.90 3.88
CA VAL A 69 19.25 -10.99 3.74
C VAL A 69 18.90 -11.04 2.24
N PRO A 70 18.47 -12.19 1.71
CA PRO A 70 18.10 -12.31 0.31
C PRO A 70 16.71 -11.76 0.02
N VAL A 71 16.49 -11.34 -1.22
CA VAL A 71 15.15 -11.13 -1.77
C VAL A 71 14.45 -12.50 -1.84
N PRO A 72 13.14 -12.60 -1.46
CA PRO A 72 12.41 -13.86 -1.52
C PRO A 72 12.54 -14.56 -2.87
N ALA A 73 12.85 -15.85 -2.86
CA ALA A 73 13.12 -16.65 -4.06
C ALA A 73 11.97 -16.62 -5.08
N VAL A 74 10.72 -16.51 -4.60
CA VAL A 74 9.53 -16.39 -5.45
C VAL A 74 9.59 -15.16 -6.36
N LEU A 75 10.23 -14.07 -5.93
CA LEU A 75 10.36 -12.82 -6.72
C LEU A 75 11.51 -12.88 -7.73
N GLN A 76 12.42 -13.84 -7.60
CA GLN A 76 13.56 -14.03 -8.49
C GLN A 76 13.23 -15.02 -9.61
N GLY A 77 12.15 -15.77 -9.49
CA GLY A 77 11.68 -16.71 -10.51
C GLY A 77 10.86 -16.00 -11.60
N GLY A 78 10.85 -16.57 -12.81
CA GLY A 78 10.06 -16.05 -13.94
C GLY A 78 8.56 -16.38 -13.87
N ASP A 79 8.07 -17.02 -12.82
CA ASP A 79 6.65 -17.38 -12.68
C ASP A 79 5.82 -16.19 -12.18
N HIS A 80 5.29 -15.42 -13.13
CA HIS A 80 4.46 -14.24 -12.84
C HIS A 80 3.19 -14.59 -12.04
N LYS A 81 2.61 -15.78 -12.23
CA LYS A 81 1.40 -16.19 -11.47
C LYS A 81 1.74 -16.44 -10.01
N ARG A 82 2.84 -17.11 -9.75
CA ARG A 82 3.34 -17.33 -8.38
C ARG A 82 3.72 -16.04 -7.70
N VAL A 83 4.38 -15.13 -8.41
CA VAL A 83 4.71 -13.79 -7.91
C VAL A 83 3.45 -13.01 -7.55
N ALA A 84 2.44 -12.99 -8.42
CA ALA A 84 1.17 -12.28 -8.16
C ALA A 84 0.44 -12.85 -6.94
N ARG A 85 0.39 -14.18 -6.80
CA ARG A 85 -0.21 -14.86 -5.64
C ARG A 85 0.52 -14.51 -4.34
N TRP A 86 1.85 -14.54 -4.35
CA TRP A 86 2.68 -14.16 -3.21
C TRP A 86 2.46 -12.69 -2.81
N ARG A 87 2.42 -11.76 -3.78
CA ARG A 87 2.14 -10.34 -3.55
C ARG A 87 0.77 -10.13 -2.90
N ARG A 88 -0.26 -10.81 -3.42
CA ARG A 88 -1.62 -10.76 -2.85
C ARG A 88 -1.63 -11.28 -1.42
N TRP A 89 -1.00 -12.42 -1.15
CA TRP A 89 -0.87 -12.99 0.17
C TRP A 89 -0.17 -12.03 1.15
N GLN A 90 0.94 -11.43 0.76
CA GLN A 90 1.67 -10.44 1.57
C GLN A 90 0.82 -9.18 1.85
N ALA A 91 0.11 -8.67 0.86
CA ALA A 91 -0.78 -7.52 1.02
C ALA A 91 -1.88 -7.81 2.05
N LEU A 92 -2.54 -8.95 1.94
CA LEU A 92 -3.58 -9.39 2.87
C LEU A 92 -3.04 -9.58 4.29
N ARG A 93 -1.91 -10.28 4.43
CA ARG A 93 -1.25 -10.52 5.73
C ARG A 93 -0.88 -9.20 6.41
N ARG A 94 -0.23 -8.29 5.70
CA ARG A 94 0.14 -6.97 6.24
C ARG A 94 -1.09 -6.16 6.63
N THR A 95 -2.16 -6.23 5.85
CA THR A 95 -3.41 -5.54 6.16
C THR A 95 -4.04 -6.10 7.42
N ARG A 96 -4.09 -7.42 7.57
CA ARG A 96 -4.60 -8.09 8.79
C ARG A 96 -3.81 -7.67 10.03
N GLU A 97 -2.49 -7.63 9.94
CA GLU A 97 -1.60 -7.32 11.06
C GLU A 97 -1.59 -5.83 11.44
N ARG A 98 -1.60 -4.93 10.45
CA ARG A 98 -1.35 -3.49 10.67
C ARG A 98 -2.59 -2.63 10.59
N ARG A 99 -3.59 -3.07 9.85
CA ARG A 99 -4.84 -2.34 9.62
C ARG A 99 -6.04 -3.30 9.68
N PRO A 100 -6.33 -3.86 10.88
CA PRO A 100 -7.47 -4.77 11.07
C PRO A 100 -8.81 -4.10 10.72
N ASP A 101 -8.90 -2.79 10.84
CA ASP A 101 -10.05 -1.98 10.42
C ASP A 101 -10.31 -2.05 8.90
N LEU A 102 -9.26 -2.03 8.08
CA LEU A 102 -9.37 -2.23 6.63
C LEU A 102 -9.62 -3.69 6.30
N PHE A 103 -8.92 -4.60 6.98
CA PHE A 103 -9.07 -6.04 6.74
C PHE A 103 -10.52 -6.52 6.95
N ALA A 104 -11.20 -6.00 7.99
CA ALA A 104 -12.60 -6.33 8.27
C ALA A 104 -13.59 -5.87 7.16
N ARG A 105 -13.17 -4.98 6.28
CA ARG A 105 -13.99 -4.48 5.15
C ARG A 105 -13.76 -5.25 3.85
N LEU A 106 -12.77 -6.16 3.82
CA LEU A 106 -12.44 -6.92 2.62
C LEU A 106 -13.44 -8.06 2.41
N SER A 107 -13.84 -8.26 1.16
CA SER A 107 -14.60 -9.44 0.74
C SER A 107 -13.61 -10.51 0.29
N LEU A 108 -13.21 -11.39 1.21
CA LEU A 108 -12.26 -12.46 0.95
C LEU A 108 -12.99 -13.77 0.63
N THR A 109 -12.39 -14.57 -0.24
CA THR A 109 -12.84 -15.93 -0.49
C THR A 109 -12.36 -16.89 0.61
N ASP A 110 -13.06 -18.00 0.83
CA ASP A 110 -12.65 -19.03 1.79
C ASP A 110 -11.23 -19.56 1.48
N LYS A 111 -10.87 -19.58 0.20
CA LYS A 111 -9.53 -19.96 -0.25
C LYS A 111 -8.47 -18.97 0.21
N GLU A 112 -8.70 -17.66 0.08
CA GLU A 112 -7.77 -16.62 0.53
C GLU A 112 -7.60 -16.65 2.05
N LEU A 113 -8.68 -16.90 2.78
CA LEU A 113 -8.64 -17.05 4.24
C LEU A 113 -7.79 -18.27 4.65
N ALA A 114 -8.02 -19.43 4.03
CA ALA A 114 -7.24 -20.63 4.30
C ALA A 114 -5.75 -20.47 3.94
N GLU A 115 -5.45 -19.76 2.84
CA GLU A 115 -4.07 -19.44 2.44
C GLU A 115 -3.37 -18.50 3.42
N LEU A 116 -4.10 -17.58 4.05
CA LEU A 116 -3.53 -16.65 5.04
C LEU A 116 -3.10 -17.32 6.35
N ASP A 117 -3.75 -18.40 6.72
CA ASP A 117 -3.43 -19.17 7.93
C ASP A 117 -2.34 -20.23 7.67
N GLY A 118 -1.96 -20.43 6.40
CA GLY A 118 -0.88 -21.28 5.95
C GLY A 118 0.46 -20.59 5.75
N GLU A 119 1.43 -21.35 5.21
CA GLU A 119 2.72 -20.81 4.78
C GLU A 119 2.58 -20.01 3.48
N ALA A 120 3.57 -19.14 3.24
CA ALA A 120 3.63 -18.32 2.01
C ALA A 120 3.67 -19.21 0.76
N PRO A 121 2.87 -18.91 -0.28
CA PRO A 121 2.79 -19.69 -1.52
C PRO A 121 4.05 -19.62 -2.40
#